data_5f5086a46d81c3b3279f6293671cdc19
#
_entry.id   5f5086a46d81c3b3279f6293671cdc19
#
_cell.length_a   1.000
_cell.length_b   1.000
_cell.length_c   1.000
_cell.angle_alpha   90.00
_cell.angle_beta   90.00
_cell.angle_gamma   90.00
#
_symmetry.space_group_name_H-M   'P 1'
#
loop_
_entity.id
_entity.type
_entity.pdbx_description
1 polymer ?
#
loop_
_entity_poly.entity_id
_entity_poly.type
_entity_poly.pdbx_seq_one_letter_code
_entity_poly.pdbx_strand_id
1 'polypeptide(L)'
;MKLRLSLRVGITAVVTLLIWGHITWDLFHGGIPTHYLLHDNNLPGIPNWLGGLVLPFFTWFLLYRIHKRIDGPAIPVASESLRRVIMRFLLAMAIAITISFFFTFEIDVIEYIMLGIFLLAFIFPLYKSEYLLGWVIGSAFTFGAIIPIGFGSIIALMCFVFYKISRAVLGLFRSKIK
;
A
#
# COMPACT_ATOMS: atom_id res chain seq x y z
N MET A 1 -9.81 19.73 -6.01
CA MET A 1 -8.62 19.52 -6.87
C MET A 1 -8.71 18.12 -7.44
N LYS A 2 -8.58 17.97 -8.76
CA LYS A 2 -8.72 16.67 -9.47
C LYS A 2 -7.36 15.98 -9.63
N LEU A 3 -7.35 14.65 -9.65
CA LEU A 3 -6.16 13.85 -9.94
C LEU A 3 -5.91 13.79 -11.46
N ARG A 4 -5.42 14.91 -12.02
CA ARG A 4 -5.19 15.06 -13.47
C ARG A 4 -4.21 14.02 -14.01
N LEU A 5 -4.29 13.74 -15.32
CA LEU A 5 -3.39 12.80 -16.00
C LEU A 5 -1.91 13.18 -15.78
N SER A 6 -1.56 14.45 -15.92
CA SER A 6 -0.19 14.94 -15.71
C SER A 6 0.35 14.62 -14.30
N LEU A 7 -0.50 14.75 -13.27
CA LEU A 7 -0.11 14.43 -11.89
C LEU A 7 0.13 12.92 -11.73
N ARG A 8 -0.73 12.07 -12.32
CA ARG A 8 -0.55 10.61 -12.28
C ARG A 8 0.72 10.19 -13.00
N VAL A 9 0.98 10.74 -14.19
CA VAL A 9 2.22 10.51 -14.94
C VAL A 9 3.43 10.97 -14.13
N GLY A 10 3.38 12.18 -13.55
CA GLY A 10 4.46 12.72 -12.73
C GLY A 10 4.78 11.84 -11.51
N ILE A 11 3.76 11.42 -10.74
CA ILE A 11 3.96 10.54 -9.59
C ILE A 11 4.55 9.20 -10.03
N THR A 12 4.01 8.58 -11.09
CA THR A 12 4.55 7.31 -11.60
C THR A 12 5.99 7.46 -12.08
N ALA A 13 6.33 8.55 -12.78
CA ALA A 13 7.69 8.83 -13.21
C ALA A 13 8.65 9.00 -12.01
N VAL A 14 8.25 9.72 -10.98
CA VAL A 14 9.05 9.87 -9.75
C VAL A 14 9.28 8.51 -9.09
N VAL A 15 8.25 7.69 -8.92
CA VAL A 15 8.39 6.33 -8.35
C VAL A 15 9.30 5.47 -9.22
N THR A 16 9.20 5.56 -10.55
CA THR A 16 10.07 4.84 -11.48
C THR A 16 11.53 5.26 -11.31
N LEU A 17 11.79 6.56 -11.25
CA LEU A 17 13.15 7.07 -11.04
C LEU A 17 13.73 6.65 -9.70
N LEU A 18 12.92 6.67 -8.63
CA LEU A 18 13.37 6.27 -7.30
C LEU A 18 13.72 4.77 -7.25
N ILE A 19 12.86 3.89 -7.80
CA ILE A 19 13.15 2.45 -7.77
C ILE A 19 14.34 2.08 -8.66
N TRP A 20 14.46 2.66 -9.85
CA TRP A 20 15.63 2.42 -10.69
C TRP A 20 16.90 3.03 -10.12
N GLY A 21 16.80 4.21 -9.47
CA GLY A 21 17.91 4.79 -8.73
C GLY A 21 18.40 3.88 -7.61
N HIS A 22 17.47 3.29 -6.84
CA HIS A 22 17.80 2.32 -5.79
C HIS A 22 18.45 1.06 -6.36
N ILE A 23 17.89 0.45 -7.41
CA ILE A 23 18.45 -0.74 -8.07
C ILE A 23 19.86 -0.45 -8.62
N THR A 24 20.04 0.74 -9.20
CA THR A 24 21.36 1.17 -9.70
C THR A 24 22.36 1.33 -8.57
N TRP A 25 21.93 1.92 -7.45
CA TRP A 25 22.75 2.02 -6.25
C TRP A 25 23.18 0.64 -5.75
N ASP A 26 22.26 -0.32 -5.62
CA ASP A 26 22.53 -1.69 -5.21
C ASP A 26 23.57 -2.35 -6.13
N LEU A 27 23.42 -2.17 -7.46
CA LEU A 27 24.33 -2.74 -8.45
C LEU A 27 25.79 -2.33 -8.22
N PHE A 28 26.03 -1.08 -7.80
CA PHE A 28 27.36 -0.55 -7.54
C PHE A 28 27.88 -0.79 -6.13
N HIS A 29 27.01 -1.22 -5.18
CA HIS A 29 27.33 -1.38 -3.76
C HIS A 29 27.11 -2.79 -3.24
N GLY A 30 27.49 -3.80 -4.01
CA GLY A 30 27.43 -5.20 -3.56
C GLY A 30 26.53 -6.10 -4.42
N GLY A 31 25.89 -5.54 -5.45
CA GLY A 31 24.99 -6.27 -6.34
C GLY A 31 23.52 -6.14 -5.96
N ILE A 32 22.66 -6.51 -6.91
CA ILE A 32 21.20 -6.42 -6.70
C ILE A 32 20.75 -7.54 -5.77
N PRO A 33 20.16 -7.21 -4.59
CA PRO A 33 19.74 -8.23 -3.64
C PRO A 33 18.59 -9.09 -4.16
N THR A 34 18.55 -10.33 -3.71
CA THR A 34 17.43 -11.24 -3.90
C THR A 34 16.73 -11.43 -2.57
N HIS A 35 15.44 -11.13 -2.52
CA HIS A 35 14.63 -11.31 -1.32
C HIS A 35 13.92 -12.66 -1.36
N TYR A 36 14.10 -13.46 -0.32
CA TYR A 36 13.42 -14.73 -0.18
C TYR A 36 12.11 -14.56 0.58
N LEU A 37 11.06 -15.25 0.13
CA LEU A 37 9.78 -15.25 0.81
C LEU A 37 9.95 -15.79 2.24
N LEU A 38 9.33 -15.12 3.21
CA LEU A 38 9.38 -15.47 4.65
C LEU A 38 10.82 -15.60 5.20
N HIS A 39 11.82 -14.96 4.58
CA HIS A 39 13.24 -15.11 4.95
C HIS A 39 13.76 -16.55 4.88
N ASP A 40 13.09 -17.44 4.16
CA ASP A 40 13.50 -18.83 3.97
C ASP A 40 14.21 -19.01 2.63
N ASN A 41 15.51 -19.33 2.67
CA ASN A 41 16.34 -19.57 1.47
C ASN A 41 15.92 -20.80 0.67
N ASN A 42 15.07 -21.68 1.23
CA ASN A 42 14.50 -22.81 0.50
C ASN A 42 13.31 -22.41 -0.39
N LEU A 43 12.76 -21.20 -0.19
CA LEU A 43 11.70 -20.64 -1.04
C LEU A 43 12.28 -19.87 -2.23
N PRO A 44 11.49 -19.69 -3.31
CA PRO A 44 11.94 -18.95 -4.47
C PRO A 44 12.42 -17.53 -4.13
N GLY A 45 13.62 -17.19 -4.53
CA GLY A 45 14.16 -15.86 -4.40
C GLY A 45 13.59 -14.91 -5.45
N ILE A 46 13.21 -13.72 -5.02
CA ILE A 46 12.67 -12.65 -5.87
C ILE A 46 13.75 -11.58 -6.01
N PRO A 47 14.38 -11.47 -7.20
CA PRO A 47 15.41 -10.46 -7.41
C PRO A 47 14.80 -9.05 -7.43
N ASN A 48 15.45 -8.11 -6.76
CA ASN A 48 14.92 -6.74 -6.55
C ASN A 48 14.69 -5.97 -7.86
N TRP A 49 15.41 -6.30 -8.95
CA TRP A 49 15.22 -5.64 -10.25
C TRP A 49 13.82 -5.84 -10.83
N LEU A 50 13.13 -6.94 -10.51
CA LEU A 50 11.73 -7.15 -10.91
C LEU A 50 10.81 -6.05 -10.35
N GLY A 51 11.15 -5.52 -9.18
CA GLY A 51 10.47 -4.37 -8.59
C GLY A 51 10.52 -3.13 -9.48
N GLY A 52 11.64 -2.94 -10.20
CA GLY A 52 11.80 -1.83 -11.16
C GLY A 52 10.80 -1.87 -12.31
N LEU A 53 10.28 -3.04 -12.66
CA LEU A 53 9.22 -3.20 -13.65
C LEU A 53 7.83 -3.14 -13.01
N VAL A 54 7.60 -3.94 -11.97
CA VAL A 54 6.27 -4.13 -11.40
C VAL A 54 5.76 -2.88 -10.67
N LEU A 55 6.62 -2.19 -9.91
CA LEU A 55 6.21 -1.05 -9.09
C LEU A 55 5.65 0.14 -9.89
N PRO A 56 6.22 0.55 -11.04
CA PRO A 56 5.63 1.59 -11.87
C PRO A 56 4.23 1.26 -12.38
N PHE A 57 4.03 0.03 -12.88
CA PHE A 57 2.70 -0.42 -13.35
C PHE A 57 1.69 -0.50 -12.20
N PHE A 58 2.11 -1.01 -11.05
CA PHE A 58 1.26 -1.09 -9.88
C PHE A 58 0.89 0.30 -9.35
N THR A 59 1.83 1.23 -9.31
CA THR A 59 1.59 2.63 -8.95
C THR A 59 0.59 3.27 -9.89
N TRP A 60 0.78 3.13 -11.20
CA TRP A 60 -0.16 3.63 -12.21
C TRP A 60 -1.56 3.05 -12.02
N PHE A 61 -1.66 1.75 -11.82
CA PHE A 61 -2.93 1.05 -11.59
C PHE A 61 -3.66 1.58 -10.36
N LEU A 62 -2.96 1.76 -9.22
CA LEU A 62 -3.57 2.29 -8.01
C LEU A 62 -3.97 3.76 -8.16
N LEU A 63 -3.15 4.59 -8.80
CA LEU A 63 -3.50 5.98 -9.11
C LEU A 63 -4.70 6.07 -10.06
N TYR A 64 -4.84 5.16 -11.02
CA TYR A 64 -6.02 5.07 -11.86
C TYR A 64 -7.28 4.72 -11.04
N ARG A 65 -7.20 3.77 -10.13
CA ARG A 65 -8.30 3.42 -9.22
C ARG A 65 -8.71 4.58 -8.33
N ILE A 66 -7.74 5.32 -7.79
CA ILE A 66 -7.98 6.54 -7.01
C ILE A 66 -8.68 7.58 -7.88
N HIS A 67 -8.16 7.87 -9.07
CA HIS A 67 -8.76 8.82 -10.02
C HIS A 67 -10.21 8.46 -10.34
N LYS A 68 -10.48 7.22 -10.73
CA LYS A 68 -11.84 6.76 -11.04
C LYS A 68 -12.82 6.97 -9.88
N ARG A 69 -12.34 6.85 -8.64
CA ARG A 69 -13.16 7.03 -7.44
C ARG A 69 -13.41 8.50 -7.10
N ILE A 70 -12.43 9.40 -7.24
CA ILE A 70 -12.55 10.80 -6.83
C ILE A 70 -13.04 11.73 -7.94
N ASP A 71 -12.77 11.40 -9.20
CA ASP A 71 -13.07 12.24 -10.36
C ASP A 71 -14.17 11.65 -11.28
N GLY A 72 -14.70 10.46 -10.94
CA GLY A 72 -15.73 9.78 -11.74
C GLY A 72 -17.10 10.45 -11.68
N PRO A 73 -17.91 10.35 -12.76
CA PRO A 73 -19.20 11.06 -12.89
C PRO A 73 -20.31 10.54 -11.96
N ALA A 74 -20.11 9.47 -11.23
CA ALA A 74 -21.18 8.73 -10.55
C ALA A 74 -21.46 9.17 -9.09
N ILE A 75 -20.85 10.21 -8.54
CA ILE A 75 -21.04 10.57 -7.13
C ILE A 75 -21.28 12.07 -6.95
N PRO A 76 -22.55 12.54 -6.93
CA PRO A 76 -22.89 13.94 -6.61
C PRO A 76 -22.76 14.27 -5.13
N VAL A 77 -22.64 13.28 -4.23
CA VAL A 77 -22.69 13.48 -2.79
C VAL A 77 -21.33 13.10 -2.16
N ALA A 78 -20.62 14.13 -1.68
CA ALA A 78 -19.33 14.05 -1.00
C ALA A 78 -18.19 13.42 -1.84
N SER A 79 -17.76 14.13 -2.89
CA SER A 79 -16.50 13.84 -3.54
C SER A 79 -15.39 13.76 -2.49
N GLU A 80 -14.80 12.58 -2.35
CA GLU A 80 -13.69 12.37 -1.41
C GLU A 80 -12.57 13.33 -1.79
N SER A 81 -12.23 14.28 -0.92
CA SER A 81 -11.26 15.33 -1.27
C SER A 81 -9.88 14.72 -1.47
N LEU A 82 -9.14 15.18 -2.48
CA LEU A 82 -7.77 14.78 -2.74
C LEU A 82 -6.89 14.91 -1.49
N ARG A 83 -7.16 15.89 -0.63
CA ARG A 83 -6.48 16.05 0.67
C ARG A 83 -6.62 14.80 1.55
N ARG A 84 -7.82 14.21 1.66
CA ARG A 84 -8.03 12.98 2.42
C ARG A 84 -7.27 11.79 1.84
N VAL A 85 -7.23 11.70 0.52
CA VAL A 85 -6.46 10.65 -0.18
C VAL A 85 -4.97 10.78 0.13
N ILE A 86 -4.42 11.99 0.03
CA ILE A 86 -3.01 12.27 0.35
C ILE A 86 -2.71 11.94 1.82
N MET A 87 -3.56 12.37 2.75
CA MET A 87 -3.35 12.09 4.19
C MET A 87 -3.35 10.59 4.48
N ARG A 88 -4.24 9.80 3.86
CA ARG A 88 -4.28 8.35 4.01
C ARG A 88 -3.05 7.67 3.40
N PHE A 89 -2.61 8.13 2.24
CA PHE A 89 -1.38 7.69 1.61
C PHE A 89 -0.17 7.93 2.53
N LEU A 90 -0.02 9.16 3.03
CA LEU A 90 1.09 9.53 3.91
C LEU A 90 1.05 8.76 5.23
N LEU A 91 -0.13 8.54 5.81
CA LEU A 91 -0.29 7.75 7.02
C LEU A 91 0.17 6.30 6.81
N ALA A 92 -0.29 5.66 5.73
CA ALA A 92 0.11 4.29 5.41
C ALA A 92 1.60 4.19 5.10
N MET A 93 2.16 5.16 4.39
CA MET A 93 3.59 5.24 4.10
C MET A 93 4.41 5.39 5.39
N ALA A 94 3.99 6.26 6.31
CA ALA A 94 4.66 6.43 7.60
C ALA A 94 4.63 5.15 8.43
N ILE A 95 3.48 4.45 8.50
CA ILE A 95 3.36 3.16 9.20
C ILE A 95 4.29 2.12 8.55
N ALA A 96 4.32 2.03 7.22
CA ALA A 96 5.18 1.08 6.51
C ALA A 96 6.68 1.37 6.75
N ILE A 97 7.10 2.64 6.75
CA ILE A 97 8.47 3.04 7.11
C ILE A 97 8.78 2.66 8.55
N THR A 98 7.85 2.89 9.49
CA THR A 98 8.03 2.51 10.89
C THR A 98 8.19 1.00 11.06
N ILE A 99 7.38 0.19 10.37
CA ILE A 99 7.51 -1.27 10.37
C ILE A 99 8.86 -1.69 9.77
N SER A 100 9.26 -1.09 8.65
CA SER A 100 10.57 -1.33 8.03
C SER A 100 11.73 -1.03 8.98
N PHE A 101 11.63 0.07 9.72
CA PHE A 101 12.61 0.43 10.74
C PHE A 101 12.66 -0.63 11.86
N PHE A 102 11.52 -0.99 12.44
CA PHE A 102 11.47 -1.99 13.51
C PHE A 102 11.97 -3.37 13.04
N PHE A 103 11.65 -3.74 11.80
CA PHE A 103 12.15 -4.96 11.20
C PHE A 103 13.68 -4.96 11.07
N THR A 104 14.26 -3.85 10.59
CA THR A 104 15.71 -3.72 10.39
C THR A 104 16.49 -3.75 11.71
N PHE A 105 15.90 -3.24 12.79
CA PHE A 105 16.51 -3.21 14.14
C PHE A 105 16.03 -4.36 15.03
N GLU A 106 15.37 -5.37 14.49
CA GLU A 106 14.89 -6.58 15.20
C GLU A 106 14.04 -6.24 16.46
N ILE A 107 13.19 -5.20 16.35
CA ILE A 107 12.33 -4.77 17.46
C ILE A 107 10.99 -5.50 17.38
N ASP A 108 10.65 -6.28 18.41
CA ASP A 108 9.47 -7.16 18.50
C ASP A 108 8.16 -6.39 18.79
N VAL A 109 7.78 -5.45 17.91
CA VAL A 109 6.51 -4.70 18.03
C VAL A 109 5.63 -4.80 16.78
N ILE A 110 6.14 -5.42 15.72
CA ILE A 110 5.47 -5.45 14.40
C ILE A 110 4.11 -6.14 14.49
N GLU A 111 4.01 -7.24 15.22
CA GLU A 111 2.77 -7.99 15.42
C GLU A 111 1.67 -7.14 16.09
N TYR A 112 2.03 -6.32 17.06
CA TYR A 112 1.07 -5.40 17.73
C TYR A 112 0.60 -4.29 16.78
N ILE A 113 1.48 -3.77 15.92
CA ILE A 113 1.10 -2.80 14.88
C ILE A 113 0.14 -3.45 13.88
N MET A 114 0.44 -4.67 13.43
CA MET A 114 -0.43 -5.41 12.51
C MET A 114 -1.78 -5.72 13.13
N LEU A 115 -1.82 -6.15 14.39
CA LEU A 115 -3.06 -6.34 15.14
C LEU A 115 -3.87 -5.04 15.20
N GLY A 116 -3.23 -3.90 15.49
CA GLY A 116 -3.85 -2.58 15.48
C GLY A 116 -4.46 -2.22 14.12
N ILE A 117 -3.76 -2.50 13.02
CA ILE A 117 -4.26 -2.28 11.65
C ILE A 117 -5.53 -3.11 11.41
N PHE A 118 -5.54 -4.39 11.79
CA PHE A 118 -6.71 -5.25 11.61
C PHE A 118 -7.89 -4.82 12.48
N LEU A 119 -7.67 -4.41 13.73
CA LEU A 119 -8.73 -3.86 14.58
C LEU A 119 -9.32 -2.57 13.99
N LEU A 120 -8.48 -1.66 13.50
CA LEU A 120 -8.93 -0.44 12.84
C LEU A 120 -9.68 -0.72 11.53
N ALA A 121 -9.42 -1.83 10.85
CA ALA A 121 -10.09 -2.21 9.62
C ALA A 121 -11.60 -2.48 9.81
N PHE A 122 -12.06 -2.83 11.00
CA PHE A 122 -13.50 -2.94 11.31
C PHE A 122 -14.21 -1.59 11.28
N ILE A 123 -13.48 -0.50 11.53
CA ILE A 123 -14.05 0.86 11.63
C ILE A 123 -13.75 1.65 10.35
N PHE A 124 -12.51 1.57 9.85
CA PHE A 124 -12.01 2.38 8.74
C PHE A 124 -11.79 1.53 7.48
N PRO A 125 -12.08 2.08 6.27
CA PRO A 125 -11.89 1.38 5.01
C PRO A 125 -10.40 1.36 4.57
N LEU A 126 -9.55 0.65 5.32
CA LEU A 126 -8.09 0.59 5.11
C LEU A 126 -7.69 -0.15 3.82
N TYR A 127 -8.61 -0.83 3.17
CA TYR A 127 -8.42 -1.51 1.86
C TYR A 127 -8.35 -0.56 0.65
N LYS A 128 -8.50 0.74 0.85
CA LYS A 128 -8.49 1.71 -0.26
C LYS A 128 -7.10 1.82 -0.90
N SER A 129 -7.09 2.08 -2.21
CA SER A 129 -5.88 2.08 -3.03
C SER A 129 -4.76 3.02 -2.54
N GLU A 130 -5.11 4.15 -1.89
CA GLU A 130 -4.13 5.07 -1.32
C GLU A 130 -3.38 4.49 -0.13
N TYR A 131 -4.03 3.66 0.71
CA TYR A 131 -3.36 2.98 1.81
C TYR A 131 -2.39 1.92 1.27
N LEU A 132 -2.83 1.14 0.28
CA LEU A 132 -1.98 0.13 -0.35
C LEU A 132 -0.78 0.76 -1.07
N LEU A 133 -0.99 1.89 -1.76
CA LEU A 133 0.10 2.62 -2.41
C LEU A 133 1.13 3.14 -1.40
N GLY A 134 0.67 3.73 -0.30
CA GLY A 134 1.53 4.21 0.78
C GLY A 134 2.32 3.08 1.43
N TRP A 135 1.65 1.94 1.72
CA TRP A 135 2.28 0.74 2.25
C TRP A 135 3.42 0.25 1.35
N VAL A 136 3.14 0.07 0.05
CA VAL A 136 4.12 -0.46 -0.89
C VAL A 136 5.30 0.48 -1.06
N ILE A 137 5.07 1.78 -1.25
CA ILE A 137 6.16 2.75 -1.42
C ILE A 137 6.98 2.89 -0.14
N GLY A 138 6.32 2.89 1.04
CA GLY A 138 7.01 3.06 2.33
C GLY A 138 7.90 1.87 2.72
N SER A 139 7.60 0.66 2.22
CA SER A 139 8.34 -0.57 2.57
C SER A 139 9.21 -1.11 1.44
N ALA A 140 9.06 -0.58 0.21
CA ALA A 140 9.78 -1.08 -0.97
C ALA A 140 11.31 -0.98 -0.85
N PHE A 141 11.82 0.00 -0.10
CA PHE A 141 13.26 0.17 0.11
C PHE A 141 13.86 -0.99 0.93
N THR A 142 13.14 -1.47 1.96
CA THR A 142 13.63 -2.52 2.88
C THR A 142 13.40 -3.92 2.32
N PHE A 143 12.23 -4.17 1.72
CA PHE A 143 11.79 -5.52 1.35
C PHE A 143 11.77 -5.75 -0.17
N GLY A 144 12.28 -4.81 -0.97
CA GLY A 144 12.01 -4.79 -2.40
C GLY A 144 10.55 -4.44 -2.68
N ALA A 145 10.18 -4.27 -3.95
CA ALA A 145 8.81 -3.83 -4.26
C ALA A 145 7.80 -4.99 -4.31
N ILE A 146 8.21 -6.18 -4.73
CA ILE A 146 7.28 -7.29 -5.01
C ILE A 146 6.67 -7.86 -3.73
N ILE A 147 7.48 -8.06 -2.69
CA ILE A 147 7.00 -8.58 -1.40
C ILE A 147 5.94 -7.66 -0.78
N PRO A 148 6.16 -6.34 -0.64
CA PRO A 148 5.13 -5.42 -0.17
C PRO A 148 3.87 -5.35 -1.03
N ILE A 149 3.99 -5.51 -2.36
CA ILE A 149 2.83 -5.58 -3.26
C ILE A 149 1.99 -6.81 -2.93
N GLY A 150 2.60 -7.98 -2.80
CA GLY A 150 1.92 -9.24 -2.47
C GLY A 150 1.26 -9.19 -1.10
N PHE A 151 2.05 -8.97 -0.05
CA PHE A 151 1.56 -8.89 1.34
C PHE A 151 0.56 -7.76 1.54
N GLY A 152 0.84 -6.56 1.02
CA GLY A 152 -0.06 -5.42 1.11
C GLY A 152 -1.40 -5.67 0.41
N SER A 153 -1.40 -6.41 -0.70
CA SER A 153 -2.65 -6.80 -1.39
C SER A 153 -3.46 -7.78 -0.55
N ILE A 154 -2.82 -8.76 0.11
CA ILE A 154 -3.47 -9.69 1.03
C ILE A 154 -4.04 -8.94 2.24
N ILE A 155 -3.25 -8.07 2.87
CA ILE A 155 -3.70 -7.23 3.99
C ILE A 155 -4.90 -6.35 3.56
N ALA A 156 -4.84 -5.72 2.39
CA ALA A 156 -5.94 -4.91 1.87
C ALA A 156 -7.21 -5.75 1.67
N LEU A 157 -7.08 -6.99 1.18
CA LEU A 157 -8.21 -7.91 1.03
C LEU A 157 -8.81 -8.28 2.39
N MET A 158 -8.00 -8.61 3.39
CA MET A 158 -8.45 -8.89 4.75
C MET A 158 -9.16 -7.68 5.36
N CYS A 159 -8.58 -6.48 5.23
CA CYS A 159 -9.20 -5.24 5.68
C CYS A 159 -10.55 -4.97 5.00
N PHE A 160 -10.68 -5.31 3.71
CA PHE A 160 -11.95 -5.22 2.99
C PHE A 160 -13.00 -6.16 3.58
N VAL A 161 -12.65 -7.41 3.84
CA VAL A 161 -13.55 -8.41 4.44
C VAL A 161 -14.00 -7.95 5.83
N PHE A 162 -13.08 -7.55 6.71
CA PHE A 162 -13.40 -7.09 8.06
C PHE A 162 -14.31 -5.87 8.05
N TYR A 163 -14.02 -4.88 7.20
CA TYR A 163 -14.87 -3.71 7.04
C TYR A 163 -16.28 -4.07 6.56
N LYS A 164 -16.40 -4.98 5.59
CA LYS A 164 -17.69 -5.42 5.06
C LYS A 164 -18.52 -6.18 6.09
N ILE A 165 -17.89 -7.09 6.84
CA ILE A 165 -18.54 -7.83 7.94
C ILE A 165 -19.07 -6.84 8.99
N SER A 166 -18.22 -5.92 9.44
CA SER A 166 -18.63 -4.90 10.43
C SER A 166 -19.84 -4.11 9.95
N ARG A 167 -19.83 -3.65 8.69
CA ARG A 167 -20.95 -2.88 8.12
C ARG A 167 -22.22 -3.70 7.95
N ALA A 168 -22.11 -4.97 7.60
CA ALA A 168 -23.26 -5.87 7.52
C ALA A 168 -23.91 -6.09 8.90
N VAL A 169 -23.10 -6.37 9.90
CA VAL A 169 -23.55 -6.55 11.29
C VAL A 169 -24.26 -5.28 11.81
N LEU A 170 -23.64 -4.11 11.64
CA LEU A 170 -24.25 -2.83 12.04
C LEU A 170 -25.57 -2.54 11.29
N GLY A 171 -25.66 -2.95 10.02
CA GLY A 171 -26.89 -2.85 9.23
C GLY A 171 -28.04 -3.67 9.80
N LEU A 172 -27.74 -4.92 10.20
CA LEU A 172 -28.73 -5.81 10.83
C LEU A 172 -29.28 -5.27 12.16
N PHE A 173 -28.41 -4.69 12.98
CA PHE A 173 -28.85 -4.07 14.23
C PHE A 173 -29.75 -2.83 13.99
N ARG A 174 -29.41 -2.01 13.00
CA ARG A 174 -30.23 -0.83 12.67
C ARG A 174 -31.63 -1.18 12.11
N SER A 175 -31.75 -2.31 11.41
CA SER A 175 -33.06 -2.75 10.87
C SER A 175 -34.00 -3.29 11.95
N LYS A 176 -33.48 -3.76 13.11
CA LYS A 176 -34.28 -4.29 14.22
C LYS A 176 -34.78 -3.21 15.17
N ILE A 177 -34.24 -1.98 15.08
CA ILE A 177 -34.61 -0.85 15.98
C ILE A 177 -35.64 0.08 15.31
N LYS A 178 -35.96 -0.16 14.02
CA LYS A 178 -37.10 0.49 13.33
C LYS A 178 -38.31 -0.43 13.30
#